data_3b09cfaf49fb98d4a0c6be991fdb8437
#
_entry.id   3b09cfaf49fb98d4a0c6be991fdb8437
#
_cell.length_a   1.000
_cell.length_b   1.000
_cell.length_c   1.000
_cell.angle_alpha   90.00
_cell.angle_beta   90.00
_cell.angle_gamma   90.00
#
_symmetry.space_group_name_H-M   'P 1'
#
loop_
_entity.id
_entity.type
_entity.pdbx_description
1 polymer ?
#
loop_
_entity_poly.entity_id
_entity_poly.type
_entity_poly.pdbx_seq_one_letter_code
_entity_poly.pdbx_strand_id
1 'polypeptide(L)'
;IVEKMSHHVAEIYRIKERGYIREGYFADLVLLDLKNKWKVSSENILYKCGWTPFENQIFKSKILKTFVNGNLVYADGIVNDTNNGKRLKFSKIR
;
A
#
# COMPACT_ATOMS: atom_id res chain seq x y z
N ILE A 1 -12.91 3.38 1.41
CA ILE A 1 -11.61 2.74 1.78
C ILE A 1 -10.55 3.80 2.07
N VAL A 2 -10.30 4.68 1.13
CA VAL A 2 -9.25 5.72 1.26
C VAL A 2 -9.48 6.61 2.48
N GLU A 3 -10.71 7.06 2.68
CA GLU A 3 -11.07 7.90 3.81
C GLU A 3 -10.75 7.21 5.14
N LYS A 4 -11.12 5.95 5.30
CA LYS A 4 -10.95 5.21 6.56
C LYS A 4 -9.54 4.65 6.78
N MET A 5 -8.87 4.28 5.71
CA MET A 5 -7.54 3.64 5.79
C MET A 5 -6.37 4.63 5.66
N SER A 6 -6.62 5.82 5.16
CA SER A 6 -5.56 6.80 4.94
C SER A 6 -5.87 8.14 5.62
N HIS A 7 -6.96 8.80 5.26
CA HIS A 7 -7.28 10.15 5.75
C HIS A 7 -7.54 10.15 7.26
N HIS A 8 -8.49 9.36 7.72
CA HIS A 8 -8.87 9.34 9.14
C HIS A 8 -7.74 8.82 10.03
N VAL A 9 -6.97 7.84 9.58
CA VAL A 9 -5.81 7.35 10.32
C VAL A 9 -4.79 8.47 10.53
N ALA A 10 -4.46 9.18 9.47
CA ALA A 10 -3.52 10.30 9.54
C ALA A 10 -4.01 11.40 10.48
N GLU A 11 -5.31 11.72 10.44
CA GLU A 11 -5.91 12.74 11.29
C GLU A 11 -5.96 12.32 12.76
N ILE A 12 -6.42 11.12 13.05
CA ILE A 12 -6.56 10.61 14.43
C ILE A 12 -5.20 10.53 15.14
N TYR A 13 -4.20 10.02 14.46
CA TYR A 13 -2.85 9.90 15.02
C TYR A 13 -1.98 11.13 14.78
N ARG A 14 -2.50 12.15 14.10
CA ARG A 14 -1.78 13.39 13.78
C ARG A 14 -0.47 13.15 13.03
N ILE A 15 -0.50 12.24 12.06
CA ILE A 15 0.65 11.93 11.23
C ILE A 15 0.89 13.09 10.27
N LYS A 16 2.12 13.58 10.22
CA LYS A 16 2.50 14.69 9.34
C LYS A 16 2.81 14.21 7.93
N GLU A 17 2.33 14.95 6.94
CA GLU A 17 2.73 14.83 5.55
C GLU A 17 2.47 13.45 4.92
N ARG A 18 1.48 12.73 5.45
CA ARG A 18 1.05 11.40 4.97
C ARG A 18 -0.47 11.27 5.05
N GLY A 19 -1.00 10.27 4.39
CA GLY A 19 -2.44 9.97 4.39
C GLY A 19 -3.26 10.73 3.36
N TYR A 20 -2.65 11.64 2.61
CA TYR A 20 -3.25 12.42 1.53
C TYR A 20 -2.30 12.54 0.35
N ILE A 21 -2.86 12.63 -0.84
CA ILE A 21 -2.09 12.97 -2.04
C ILE A 21 -2.09 14.49 -2.13
N ARG A 22 -1.03 15.11 -1.66
CA ARG A 22 -0.86 16.57 -1.63
C ARG A 22 0.57 16.94 -1.96
N GLU A 23 0.75 18.11 -2.57
CA GLU A 23 2.07 18.68 -2.79
C GLU A 23 2.81 18.85 -1.46
N GLY A 24 4.08 18.46 -1.42
CA GLY A 24 4.90 18.49 -0.22
C GLY A 24 4.76 17.27 0.70
N TYR A 25 3.79 16.40 0.45
CA TYR A 25 3.61 15.17 1.21
C TYR A 25 4.50 14.04 0.66
N PHE A 26 4.81 13.06 1.51
CA PHE A 26 5.52 11.86 1.08
C PHE A 26 4.69 11.09 0.06
N ALA A 27 5.36 10.61 -0.97
CA ALA A 27 4.72 9.82 -2.01
C ALA A 27 4.64 8.34 -1.59
N ASP A 28 3.71 8.06 -0.67
CA ASP A 28 3.30 6.71 -0.28
C ASP A 28 2.04 6.39 -1.05
N LEU A 29 2.18 5.76 -2.20
CA LEU A 29 1.12 5.63 -3.19
C LEU A 29 0.93 4.19 -3.63
N VAL A 30 -0.31 3.85 -3.94
CA VAL A 30 -0.68 2.57 -4.55
C VAL A 30 -1.42 2.84 -5.85
N LEU A 31 -0.96 2.23 -6.93
CA LEU A 31 -1.63 2.29 -8.22
C LEU A 31 -2.47 1.01 -8.39
N LEU A 32 -3.79 1.20 -8.52
CA LEU A 32 -4.76 0.12 -8.67
C LEU A 32 -5.33 0.08 -10.09
N ASP A 33 -5.52 -1.12 -10.62
CA ASP A 33 -6.36 -1.38 -11.78
C ASP A 33 -7.65 -2.03 -11.31
N LEU A 34 -8.77 -1.33 -11.43
CA LEU A 34 -10.07 -1.79 -10.93
C LEU A 34 -10.74 -2.80 -11.86
N LYS A 35 -10.20 -3.06 -13.02
CA LYS A 35 -10.75 -3.96 -14.04
C LYS A 35 -9.81 -5.09 -14.43
N ASN A 36 -8.90 -5.47 -13.55
CA ASN A 36 -7.91 -6.50 -13.81
C ASN A 36 -8.15 -7.67 -12.86
N LYS A 37 -8.72 -8.74 -13.38
CA LYS A 37 -8.99 -9.95 -12.60
C LYS A 37 -7.72 -10.76 -12.39
N TRP A 38 -7.61 -11.36 -11.22
CA TRP A 38 -6.53 -12.30 -10.93
C TRP A 38 -7.00 -13.33 -9.91
N LYS A 39 -6.40 -14.52 -9.97
CA LYS A 39 -6.73 -15.65 -9.09
C LYS A 39 -5.68 -15.77 -8.00
N VAL A 40 -6.14 -15.87 -6.76
CA VAL A 40 -5.25 -16.15 -5.62
C VAL A 40 -4.79 -17.59 -5.67
N SER A 41 -3.49 -17.80 -5.61
CA SER A 41 -2.85 -19.14 -5.60
C SER A 41 -1.64 -19.14 -4.67
N SER A 42 -1.14 -20.32 -4.34
CA SER A 42 0.08 -20.45 -3.54
C SER A 42 1.30 -19.80 -4.20
N GLU A 43 1.29 -19.65 -5.52
CA GLU A 43 2.39 -19.05 -6.29
C GLU A 43 2.48 -17.53 -6.15
N ASN A 44 1.38 -16.84 -5.82
CA ASN A 44 1.37 -15.38 -5.66
C ASN A 44 1.30 -14.92 -4.20
N ILE A 45 1.54 -15.83 -3.26
CA ILE A 45 1.66 -15.49 -1.84
C ILE A 45 3.08 -14.97 -1.56
N LEU A 46 3.18 -13.81 -0.91
CA LEU A 46 4.47 -13.17 -0.61
C LEU A 46 4.97 -13.45 0.82
N TYR A 47 4.14 -13.98 1.68
CA TYR A 47 4.50 -14.27 3.06
C TYR A 47 4.93 -15.72 3.27
N LYS A 48 5.61 -15.98 4.39
CA LYS A 48 6.31 -17.26 4.63
C LYS A 48 5.43 -18.43 5.00
N CYS A 49 4.23 -18.23 5.53
CA CYS A 49 3.38 -19.35 6.00
C CYS A 49 2.83 -20.23 4.87
N GLY A 50 2.88 -19.77 3.63
CA GLY A 50 2.63 -20.59 2.46
C GLY A 50 1.18 -20.95 2.15
N TRP A 51 0.21 -20.41 2.87
CA TRP A 51 -1.21 -20.64 2.61
C TRP A 51 -2.02 -19.37 2.77
N THR A 52 -3.24 -19.37 2.23
CA THR A 52 -4.17 -18.25 2.33
C THR A 52 -5.60 -18.78 2.38
N PRO A 53 -6.48 -18.17 3.22
CA PRO A 53 -7.91 -18.51 3.22
C PRO A 53 -8.61 -18.08 1.92
N PHE A 54 -7.96 -17.27 1.09
CA PHE A 54 -8.52 -16.78 -0.17
C PHE A 54 -8.10 -17.59 -1.39
N GLU A 55 -7.40 -18.72 -1.19
CA GLU A 55 -6.95 -19.58 -2.30
C GLU A 55 -8.09 -19.91 -3.25
N ASN A 56 -7.82 -19.83 -4.55
CA ASN A 56 -8.77 -20.02 -5.65
C ASN A 56 -9.82 -18.91 -5.81
N GLN A 57 -9.84 -17.89 -4.99
CA GLN A 57 -10.72 -16.74 -5.20
C GLN A 57 -10.19 -15.86 -6.33
N ILE A 58 -11.13 -15.29 -7.08
CA ILE A 58 -10.81 -14.35 -8.15
C ILE A 58 -11.16 -12.95 -7.67
N PHE A 59 -10.15 -12.09 -7.57
CA PHE A 59 -10.36 -10.67 -7.32
C PHE A 59 -10.47 -9.91 -8.63
N LYS A 60 -11.31 -8.88 -8.64
CA LYS A 60 -11.61 -8.10 -9.85
C LYS A 60 -10.70 -6.90 -10.05
N SER A 61 -9.88 -6.59 -9.07
CA SER A 61 -8.93 -5.48 -9.11
C SER A 61 -7.54 -5.96 -8.73
N LYS A 62 -6.53 -5.26 -9.19
CA LYS A 62 -5.13 -5.64 -8.97
C LYS A 62 -4.29 -4.42 -8.62
N ILE A 63 -3.38 -4.59 -7.68
CA ILE A 63 -2.35 -3.59 -7.40
C ILE A 63 -1.26 -3.72 -8.46
N LEU A 64 -1.02 -2.64 -9.20
CA LEU A 64 0.00 -2.60 -10.24
C LEU A 64 1.34 -2.15 -9.68
N LYS A 65 1.34 -1.09 -8.88
CA LYS A 65 2.57 -0.49 -8.34
C LYS A 65 2.34 0.04 -6.94
N THR A 66 3.37 -0.02 -6.13
CA THR A 66 3.40 0.58 -4.79
C THR A 66 4.66 1.42 -4.64
N PHE A 67 4.49 2.64 -4.15
CA PHE A 67 5.57 3.58 -3.88
C PHE A 67 5.66 3.85 -2.39
N VAL A 68 6.88 3.85 -1.85
CA VAL A 68 7.16 4.23 -0.47
C VAL A 68 8.20 5.35 -0.49
N ASN A 69 7.85 6.51 0.07
CA ASN A 69 8.68 7.71 0.07
C ASN A 69 9.20 8.08 -1.34
N GLY A 70 8.34 7.92 -2.35
CA GLY A 70 8.67 8.18 -3.73
C GLY A 70 9.43 7.09 -4.47
N ASN A 71 9.80 6.00 -3.79
CA ASN A 71 10.53 4.90 -4.39
C ASN A 71 9.60 3.76 -4.78
N LEU A 72 9.78 3.23 -5.99
CA LEU A 72 9.00 2.09 -6.48
C LEU A 72 9.47 0.82 -5.76
N VAL A 73 8.61 0.26 -4.89
CA VAL A 73 8.93 -0.94 -4.11
C VAL A 73 8.23 -2.19 -4.60
N TYR A 74 7.19 -2.04 -5.39
CA TYR A 74 6.45 -3.14 -5.99
C TYR A 74 5.97 -2.74 -7.38
N ALA A 75 6.18 -3.61 -8.36
CA ALA A 75 5.67 -3.42 -9.73
C ALA A 75 5.44 -4.78 -10.38
N ASP A 76 4.19 -5.02 -10.83
CA ASP A 76 3.81 -6.17 -11.62
C ASP A 76 4.29 -7.52 -11.02
N GLY A 77 4.08 -7.70 -9.72
CA GLY A 77 4.44 -8.92 -9.00
C GLY A 77 5.88 -8.99 -8.49
N ILE A 78 6.70 -8.00 -8.78
CA ILE A 78 8.10 -7.95 -8.37
C ILE A 78 8.28 -6.98 -7.21
N VAL A 79 8.76 -7.50 -6.08
CA VAL A 79 9.09 -6.69 -4.90
C VAL A 79 10.54 -6.22 -5.02
N ASN A 80 10.75 -4.92 -4.92
CA ASN A 80 12.06 -4.32 -4.84
C ASN A 80 12.41 -4.12 -3.36
N ASP A 81 13.17 -5.05 -2.81
CA ASP A 81 13.52 -5.10 -1.39
C ASP A 81 14.65 -4.12 -1.06
N THR A 82 14.35 -2.84 -1.10
CA THR A 82 15.26 -1.78 -0.67
C THR A 82 14.73 -1.14 0.62
N ASN A 83 15.64 -0.58 1.43
CA ASN A 83 15.26 0.06 2.66
C ASN A 83 14.75 1.49 2.41
N ASN A 84 13.46 1.62 2.12
CA ASN A 84 12.81 2.89 1.79
C ASN A 84 11.96 3.47 2.93
N GLY A 85 11.88 2.78 4.04
CA GLY A 85 11.10 3.21 5.19
C GLY A 85 11.69 4.44 5.87
N LYS A 86 10.83 5.32 6.36
CA LYS A 86 11.20 6.48 7.17
C LYS A 86 10.30 6.57 8.38
N ARG A 87 10.84 7.04 9.49
CA ARG A 87 10.08 7.25 10.71
C ARG A 87 8.93 8.23 10.46
N LEU A 88 7.76 7.91 10.98
CA LEU A 88 6.62 8.83 10.98
C LEU A 88 6.88 9.98 11.96
N LYS A 89 6.43 11.16 11.59
CA LYS A 89 6.43 12.33 12.46
C LYS A 89 4.99 12.67 12.82
N PHE A 90 4.80 13.10 14.04
CA PHE A 90 3.48 13.41 14.59
C PHE A 90 3.41 14.86 15.05
N SER A 91 2.25 15.48 14.85
CA SER A 91 1.97 16.80 15.39
C SER A 91 1.61 16.70 16.86
N LYS A 92 2.17 17.60 17.69
CA LYS A 92 1.83 17.69 19.12
C LYS A 92 0.52 18.43 19.37
N ILE A 93 0.12 19.24 18.44
CA ILE A 93 -1.02 20.15 18.56
C ILE A 93 -2.09 19.71 17.58
N ARG A 94 -3.33 19.68 18.05
CA ARG A 94 -4.50 19.40 17.22
C ARG A 94 -4.84 20.59 16.33
#